data_634453371e1b4effa2d9bd605ae3d816
#
_entry.id   634453371e1b4effa2d9bd605ae3d816
#
_cell.length_a   1.000
_cell.length_b   1.000
_cell.length_c   1.000
_cell.angle_alpha   90.00
_cell.angle_beta   90.00
_cell.angle_gamma   90.00
#
_symmetry.space_group_name_H-M   'P 1'
#
loop_
_entity.id
_entity.type
_entity.pdbx_description
1 polymer ?
#
loop_
_entity_poly.entity_id
_entity_poly.type
_entity_poly.pdbx_seq_one_letter_code
_entity_poly.pdbx_strand_id
1 'polypeptide(L)'
;MFSKIVILLPLLISVVASLDTNFTYNGFRSVNLSLDGIATITSNGLLELTNDTKQQKGHAFYPTPISFKNSLNDIAFSFSTTFVFSIVSEYPTLSGHGIAFVIAPTIGLPGALPSQYLGLFNETNNGNSTNHIVAIELNMIQSHEFNDINDNHVGVDINSLESATSTSAGYCTTSGGFKNLTLITYQWPPNASLGGI
;
A
#
# COMPACT_ATOMS: atom_id res chain seq x y z
N MET A 1 27.88 -41.42 -54.25
CA MET A 1 28.53 -40.73 -53.13
C MET A 1 27.50 -39.76 -52.61
N PHE A 2 26.73 -40.13 -51.55
CA PHE A 2 25.67 -39.32 -50.98
C PHE A 2 26.19 -38.57 -49.78
N SER A 3 26.28 -37.24 -49.92
CA SER A 3 26.63 -36.38 -48.81
C SER A 3 25.46 -36.26 -47.86
N LYS A 4 25.62 -36.67 -46.58
CA LYS A 4 24.63 -36.48 -45.52
C LYS A 4 24.80 -35.05 -44.99
N ILE A 5 23.81 -34.19 -45.24
CA ILE A 5 23.73 -32.89 -44.64
C ILE A 5 23.15 -33.07 -43.24
N VAL A 6 23.96 -32.86 -42.20
CA VAL A 6 23.49 -32.80 -40.81
C VAL A 6 23.10 -31.35 -40.52
N ILE A 7 21.80 -31.10 -40.46
CA ILE A 7 21.28 -29.80 -40.03
C ILE A 7 21.32 -29.80 -38.52
N LEU A 8 22.27 -29.07 -37.93
CA LEU A 8 22.30 -28.79 -36.49
C LEU A 8 21.31 -27.67 -36.21
N LEU A 9 20.12 -28.02 -35.68
CA LEU A 9 19.12 -27.06 -35.26
C LEU A 9 19.58 -26.49 -33.91
N PRO A 10 19.93 -25.19 -33.78
CA PRO A 10 20.24 -24.63 -32.48
C PRO A 10 18.95 -24.58 -31.62
N LEU A 11 18.93 -25.32 -30.55
CA LEU A 11 17.89 -25.25 -29.55
C LEU A 11 18.06 -23.92 -28.81
N LEU A 12 17.29 -22.93 -29.18
CA LEU A 12 17.18 -21.66 -28.46
C LEU A 12 16.41 -21.97 -27.17
N ILE A 13 17.14 -22.25 -26.10
CA ILE A 13 16.59 -22.27 -24.75
C ILE A 13 16.41 -20.81 -24.34
N SER A 14 15.19 -20.30 -24.48
CA SER A 14 14.82 -19.04 -23.86
C SER A 14 14.77 -19.26 -22.34
N VAL A 15 15.83 -18.90 -21.66
CA VAL A 15 15.80 -18.76 -20.20
C VAL A 15 14.95 -17.51 -19.93
N VAL A 16 13.69 -17.71 -19.63
CA VAL A 16 12.84 -16.66 -19.05
C VAL A 16 13.36 -16.44 -17.63
N ALA A 17 14.29 -15.51 -17.48
CA ALA A 17 14.64 -15.01 -16.16
C ALA A 17 13.39 -14.33 -15.60
N SER A 18 12.85 -14.84 -14.51
CA SER A 18 11.92 -14.10 -13.67
C SER A 18 12.65 -12.83 -13.24
N LEU A 19 12.25 -11.69 -13.74
CA LEU A 19 12.74 -10.42 -13.25
C LEU A 19 12.12 -10.21 -11.86
N ASP A 20 12.82 -10.66 -10.82
CA ASP A 20 12.48 -10.30 -9.45
C ASP A 20 12.57 -8.78 -9.32
N THR A 21 11.43 -8.12 -9.33
CA THR A 21 11.37 -6.68 -9.08
C THR A 21 11.57 -6.47 -7.59
N ASN A 22 12.76 -6.02 -7.22
CA ASN A 22 13.09 -5.69 -5.83
C ASN A 22 13.54 -4.23 -5.77
N PHE A 23 12.98 -3.48 -4.81
CA PHE A 23 13.40 -2.11 -4.54
C PHE A 23 13.28 -1.81 -3.05
N THR A 24 14.16 -0.95 -2.58
CA THR A 24 14.18 -0.49 -1.19
C THR A 24 14.43 1.00 -1.16
N TYR A 25 13.65 1.69 -0.36
CA TYR A 25 13.83 3.11 -0.08
C TYR A 25 14.28 3.30 1.37
N ASN A 26 15.49 3.80 1.55
CA ASN A 26 15.99 4.21 2.86
C ASN A 26 15.80 5.73 3.01
N GLY A 27 14.54 6.13 3.24
CA GLY A 27 14.07 7.49 3.10
C GLY A 27 13.73 7.84 1.63
N PHE A 28 13.05 8.96 1.42
CA PHE A 28 12.48 9.32 0.11
C PHE A 28 13.16 10.54 -0.53
N ARG A 29 14.27 11.03 0.02
CA ARG A 29 15.00 12.15 -0.57
C ARG A 29 15.50 11.77 -1.97
N SER A 30 15.16 12.58 -2.96
CA SER A 30 15.55 12.37 -4.36
C SER A 30 15.00 11.09 -4.99
N VAL A 31 14.00 10.47 -4.39
CA VAL A 31 13.31 9.30 -4.97
C VAL A 31 12.28 9.79 -5.97
N ASN A 32 12.20 9.09 -7.11
CA ASN A 32 11.17 9.34 -8.11
C ASN A 32 9.91 8.53 -7.77
N LEU A 33 8.97 9.14 -7.03
CA LEU A 33 7.63 8.62 -6.81
C LEU A 33 6.62 9.45 -7.60
N SER A 34 5.53 8.83 -7.99
CA SER A 34 4.37 9.55 -8.49
C SER A 34 3.50 9.96 -7.31
N LEU A 35 3.45 11.26 -7.04
CA LEU A 35 2.66 11.82 -5.95
C LEU A 35 1.36 12.43 -6.50
N ASP A 36 0.26 12.28 -5.74
CA ASP A 36 -1.05 12.86 -6.06
C ASP A 36 -1.72 13.38 -4.78
N GLY A 37 -2.66 14.33 -4.96
CA GLY A 37 -3.29 15.03 -3.85
C GLY A 37 -2.32 15.95 -3.14
N ILE A 38 -2.31 15.94 -1.81
CA ILE A 38 -1.40 16.79 -1.03
C ILE A 38 -0.12 16.06 -0.59
N ALA A 39 0.12 14.87 -1.11
CA ALA A 39 1.33 14.11 -0.78
C ALA A 39 2.60 14.87 -1.18
N THR A 40 3.59 14.88 -0.32
CA THR A 40 4.87 15.55 -0.54
C THR A 40 6.04 14.80 0.08
N ILE A 41 7.25 15.07 -0.40
CA ILE A 41 8.47 14.61 0.24
C ILE A 41 9.09 15.81 0.96
N THR A 42 9.21 15.71 2.27
CA THR A 42 9.74 16.76 3.11
C THR A 42 11.25 16.96 2.88
N SER A 43 11.80 18.09 3.30
CA SER A 43 13.23 18.39 3.14
C SER A 43 14.17 17.39 3.83
N ASN A 44 13.70 16.74 4.89
CA ASN A 44 14.44 15.68 5.60
C ASN A 44 14.25 14.30 4.97
N GLY A 45 13.41 14.16 3.92
CA GLY A 45 13.23 12.92 3.16
C GLY A 45 12.12 12.02 3.69
N LEU A 46 11.19 12.53 4.49
CA LEU A 46 9.96 11.79 4.84
C LEU A 46 8.94 11.93 3.71
N LEU A 47 8.23 10.85 3.42
CA LEU A 47 7.03 10.87 2.61
C LEU A 47 5.86 11.23 3.52
N GLU A 48 5.31 12.41 3.34
CA GLU A 48 4.14 12.92 4.02
C GLU A 48 2.94 12.78 3.08
N LEU A 49 2.02 11.87 3.38
CA LEU A 49 0.84 11.65 2.54
C LEU A 49 -0.22 12.71 2.77
N THR A 50 -0.43 13.09 4.04
CA THR A 50 -1.37 14.14 4.43
C THR A 50 -0.77 14.96 5.57
N ASN A 51 -1.25 16.17 5.73
CA ASN A 51 -0.90 17.09 6.83
C ASN A 51 -2.13 17.35 7.71
N ASP A 52 -2.10 18.40 8.50
CA ASP A 52 -3.17 18.87 9.41
C ASP A 52 -4.41 19.45 8.70
N THR A 53 -4.38 19.57 7.36
CA THR A 53 -5.52 20.08 6.59
C THR A 53 -6.63 19.05 6.53
N LYS A 54 -7.84 19.48 6.87
CA LYS A 54 -9.03 18.60 6.88
C LYS A 54 -9.44 18.17 5.48
N GLN A 55 -10.05 16.98 5.39
CA GLN A 55 -10.64 16.44 4.16
C GLN A 55 -9.66 16.39 2.98
N GLN A 56 -8.43 16.05 3.25
CA GLN A 56 -7.40 15.88 2.22
C GLN A 56 -7.04 14.40 2.05
N LYS A 57 -6.56 14.09 0.87
CA LYS A 57 -5.98 12.81 0.53
C LYS A 57 -4.61 13.00 -0.09
N GLY A 58 -3.76 12.03 0.05
CA GLY A 58 -2.47 12.00 -0.60
C GLY A 58 -2.09 10.58 -1.00
N HIS A 59 -1.53 10.44 -2.18
CA HIS A 59 -1.06 9.17 -2.71
C HIS A 59 0.41 9.25 -3.09
N ALA A 60 1.10 8.14 -2.94
CA ALA A 60 2.44 7.95 -3.46
C ALA A 60 2.51 6.60 -4.16
N PHE A 61 2.84 6.59 -5.44
CA PHE A 61 2.94 5.38 -6.23
C PHE A 61 4.37 5.13 -6.68
N TYR A 62 4.75 3.87 -6.68
CA TYR A 62 5.93 3.43 -7.41
C TYR A 62 5.71 3.68 -8.91
N PRO A 63 6.62 4.37 -9.62
CA PRO A 63 6.32 4.91 -10.94
C PRO A 63 6.37 3.86 -12.06
N THR A 64 7.00 2.71 -11.81
CA THR A 64 7.14 1.65 -12.81
C THR A 64 6.10 0.56 -12.54
N PRO A 65 5.31 0.15 -13.54
CA PRO A 65 4.36 -0.94 -13.37
C PRO A 65 5.04 -2.24 -12.90
N ILE A 66 4.41 -2.92 -11.96
CA ILE A 66 4.85 -4.23 -11.45
C ILE A 66 3.87 -5.28 -11.95
N SER A 67 4.38 -6.32 -12.60
CA SER A 67 3.55 -7.44 -13.02
C SER A 67 3.32 -8.40 -11.84
N PHE A 68 2.07 -8.65 -11.51
CA PHE A 68 1.67 -9.62 -10.50
C PHE A 68 1.20 -10.96 -11.09
N LYS A 69 1.33 -11.13 -12.41
CA LYS A 69 0.86 -12.31 -13.11
C LYS A 69 1.80 -12.70 -14.24
N ASN A 70 2.04 -14.00 -14.40
CA ASN A 70 2.74 -14.51 -15.55
C ASN A 70 1.76 -14.60 -16.74
N SER A 71 2.06 -13.87 -17.81
CA SER A 71 1.22 -13.82 -19.00
C SER A 71 1.16 -15.15 -19.79
N LEU A 72 2.09 -16.07 -19.55
CA LEU A 72 2.16 -17.34 -20.30
C LEU A 72 1.30 -18.44 -19.67
N ASN A 73 1.11 -18.46 -18.36
CA ASN A 73 0.44 -19.54 -17.65
C ASN A 73 -0.58 -19.07 -16.62
N ASP A 74 -0.87 -17.77 -16.58
CA ASP A 74 -1.83 -17.14 -15.67
C ASP A 74 -1.54 -17.32 -14.17
N ILE A 75 -0.34 -17.75 -13.80
CA ILE A 75 0.06 -17.91 -12.41
C ILE A 75 0.33 -16.56 -11.78
N ALA A 76 -0.30 -16.27 -10.64
CA ALA A 76 -0.03 -15.10 -9.84
C ALA A 76 1.33 -15.21 -9.14
N PHE A 77 2.08 -14.11 -9.12
CA PHE A 77 3.32 -14.00 -8.36
C PHE A 77 3.03 -13.65 -6.91
N SER A 78 3.80 -14.25 -6.01
CA SER A 78 3.85 -13.82 -4.63
C SER A 78 4.66 -12.53 -4.51
N PHE A 79 4.30 -11.69 -3.56
CA PHE A 79 5.08 -10.51 -3.22
C PHE A 79 5.21 -10.37 -1.70
N SER A 80 6.20 -9.62 -1.29
CA SER A 80 6.39 -9.22 0.10
C SER A 80 6.75 -7.74 0.12
N THR A 81 6.20 -6.99 1.06
CA THR A 81 6.53 -5.59 1.29
C THR A 81 6.65 -5.32 2.77
N THR A 82 7.53 -4.38 3.11
CA THR A 82 7.70 -3.89 4.46
C THR A 82 7.84 -2.38 4.40
N PHE A 83 7.12 -1.67 5.23
CA PHE A 83 7.23 -0.23 5.35
C PHE A 83 7.06 0.21 6.80
N VAL A 84 7.70 1.32 7.13
CA VAL A 84 7.56 1.98 8.43
C VAL A 84 6.70 3.21 8.21
N PHE A 85 5.69 3.38 9.03
CA PHE A 85 4.78 4.51 8.95
C PHE A 85 4.51 5.10 10.34
N SER A 86 4.01 6.31 10.35
CA SER A 86 3.50 6.97 11.54
C SER A 86 2.22 7.72 11.17
N ILE A 87 1.19 7.58 12.01
CA ILE A 87 -0.01 8.40 11.93
C ILE A 87 0.04 9.34 13.12
N VAL A 88 0.05 10.63 12.85
CA VAL A 88 0.12 11.69 13.88
C VAL A 88 -1.17 12.45 13.85
N SER A 89 -1.91 12.40 14.95
CA SER A 89 -3.15 13.17 15.11
C SER A 89 -2.82 14.58 15.59
N GLU A 90 -3.46 15.59 15.00
CA GLU A 90 -3.39 16.95 15.48
C GLU A 90 -4.06 17.12 16.85
N TYR A 91 -5.13 16.36 17.08
CA TYR A 91 -5.89 16.42 18.33
C TYR A 91 -5.75 15.12 19.12
N PRO A 92 -5.59 15.17 20.45
CA PRO A 92 -5.40 13.97 21.28
C PRO A 92 -6.55 12.93 21.21
N THR A 93 -7.75 13.38 20.86
CA THR A 93 -8.96 12.56 20.85
C THR A 93 -9.57 12.35 19.48
N LEU A 94 -8.95 12.88 18.42
CA LEU A 94 -9.47 12.79 17.06
C LEU A 94 -8.33 12.54 16.08
N SER A 95 -8.26 11.34 15.55
CA SER A 95 -7.33 10.96 14.50
C SER A 95 -7.90 11.23 13.10
N GLY A 96 -7.05 11.12 12.08
CA GLY A 96 -7.49 10.90 10.70
C GLY A 96 -7.99 9.47 10.52
N HIS A 97 -8.64 9.19 9.38
CA HIS A 97 -9.22 7.86 9.11
C HIS A 97 -8.18 6.75 9.05
N GLY A 98 -6.98 7.02 8.58
CA GLY A 98 -5.94 6.00 8.51
C GLY A 98 -5.05 6.12 7.29
N ILE A 99 -4.39 5.01 6.98
CA ILE A 99 -3.51 4.84 5.82
C ILE A 99 -3.80 3.49 5.16
N ALA A 100 -3.60 3.38 3.86
CA ALA A 100 -3.71 2.13 3.15
C ALA A 100 -2.50 1.86 2.25
N PHE A 101 -2.02 0.62 2.24
CA PHE A 101 -1.17 0.10 1.18
C PHE A 101 -2.07 -0.39 0.05
N VAL A 102 -1.79 0.01 -1.19
CA VAL A 102 -2.68 -0.26 -2.33
C VAL A 102 -1.94 -0.89 -3.50
N ILE A 103 -2.58 -1.86 -4.13
CA ILE A 103 -2.26 -2.35 -5.46
C ILE A 103 -3.39 -1.91 -6.38
N ALA A 104 -3.06 -1.09 -7.36
CA ALA A 104 -4.03 -0.48 -8.28
C ALA A 104 -3.60 -0.66 -9.74
N PRO A 105 -4.54 -0.68 -10.68
CA PRO A 105 -4.25 -0.88 -12.10
C PRO A 105 -3.57 0.34 -12.76
N THR A 106 -3.65 1.50 -12.12
CA THR A 106 -3.14 2.78 -12.64
C THR A 106 -2.45 3.58 -11.55
N ILE A 107 -1.55 4.46 -11.95
CA ILE A 107 -1.01 5.50 -11.08
C ILE A 107 -2.12 6.56 -10.86
N GLY A 108 -2.35 6.90 -9.60
CA GLY A 108 -3.44 7.77 -9.20
C GLY A 108 -4.78 7.02 -9.12
N LEU A 109 -5.69 7.57 -8.35
CA LEU A 109 -7.04 7.05 -8.17
C LEU A 109 -8.03 8.20 -8.43
N PRO A 110 -8.35 8.47 -9.71
CA PRO A 110 -9.15 9.62 -10.08
C PRO A 110 -10.54 9.52 -9.48
N GLY A 111 -11.00 10.63 -8.89
CA GLY A 111 -12.31 10.71 -8.25
C GLY A 111 -12.38 10.08 -6.86
N ALA A 112 -11.33 9.43 -6.36
CA ALA A 112 -11.32 8.93 -4.99
C ALA A 112 -11.47 10.07 -3.98
N LEU A 113 -12.22 9.84 -2.92
CA LEU A 113 -12.53 10.81 -1.88
C LEU A 113 -11.66 10.63 -0.63
N PRO A 114 -11.42 11.68 0.12
CA PRO A 114 -10.76 11.62 1.43
C PRO A 114 -11.66 11.01 2.51
N SER A 115 -11.23 11.15 3.76
CA SER A 115 -11.97 10.73 4.96
C SER A 115 -12.23 9.22 4.97
N GLN A 116 -13.46 8.76 5.19
CA GLN A 116 -13.83 7.35 5.24
C GLN A 116 -13.49 6.58 3.96
N TYR A 117 -13.31 7.25 2.83
CA TYR A 117 -12.91 6.61 1.58
C TYR A 117 -11.39 6.38 1.44
N LEU A 118 -10.59 6.80 2.41
CA LEU A 118 -9.13 6.58 2.49
C LEU A 118 -8.36 6.98 1.22
N GLY A 119 -8.97 7.81 0.35
CA GLY A 119 -8.39 8.13 -0.95
C GLY A 119 -8.48 6.99 -1.98
N LEU A 120 -9.18 5.88 -1.71
CA LEU A 120 -9.24 4.70 -2.57
C LEU A 120 -10.45 4.74 -3.52
N PHE A 121 -11.60 5.10 -3.00
CA PHE A 121 -12.89 5.02 -3.70
C PHE A 121 -13.71 6.31 -3.54
N ASN A 122 -14.94 6.27 -4.05
CA ASN A 122 -15.98 7.25 -3.84
C ASN A 122 -17.35 6.56 -3.73
N GLU A 123 -18.40 7.34 -3.54
CA GLU A 123 -19.78 6.86 -3.37
C GLU A 123 -20.29 6.02 -4.55
N THR A 124 -19.78 6.26 -5.77
CA THR A 124 -20.30 5.62 -6.98
C THR A 124 -19.51 4.39 -7.40
N ASN A 125 -18.25 4.25 -6.96
CA ASN A 125 -17.39 3.15 -7.36
C ASN A 125 -16.98 2.21 -6.23
N ASN A 126 -17.27 2.54 -4.96
CA ASN A 126 -17.03 1.61 -3.85
C ASN A 126 -17.85 0.33 -4.04
N GLY A 127 -17.20 -0.82 -4.00
CA GLY A 127 -17.82 -2.13 -4.26
C GLY A 127 -17.88 -2.54 -5.74
N ASN A 128 -17.40 -1.72 -6.67
CA ASN A 128 -17.41 -2.07 -8.09
C ASN A 128 -16.19 -2.94 -8.44
N SER A 129 -16.45 -4.16 -8.91
CA SER A 129 -15.39 -5.12 -9.29
C SER A 129 -14.48 -4.63 -10.43
N THR A 130 -14.90 -3.63 -11.21
CA THR A 130 -14.08 -3.03 -12.27
C THR A 130 -12.99 -2.10 -11.77
N ASN A 131 -12.95 -1.81 -10.47
CA ASN A 131 -11.87 -1.01 -9.87
C ASN A 131 -10.52 -1.74 -9.95
N HIS A 132 -10.50 -3.07 -9.82
CA HIS A 132 -9.29 -3.90 -9.78
C HIS A 132 -8.28 -3.43 -8.72
N ILE A 133 -8.78 -3.03 -7.56
CA ILE A 133 -7.99 -2.53 -6.43
C ILE A 133 -7.97 -3.58 -5.32
N VAL A 134 -6.78 -3.82 -4.78
CA VAL A 134 -6.57 -4.54 -3.53
C VAL A 134 -5.85 -3.60 -2.58
N ALA A 135 -6.34 -3.45 -1.36
CA ALA A 135 -5.70 -2.63 -0.35
C ALA A 135 -5.60 -3.36 0.99
N ILE A 136 -4.63 -2.94 1.78
CA ILE A 136 -4.52 -3.25 3.20
C ILE A 136 -4.72 -1.93 3.92
N GLU A 137 -5.88 -1.77 4.52
CA GLU A 137 -6.17 -0.60 5.33
C GLU A 137 -5.67 -0.75 6.77
N LEU A 138 -5.25 0.37 7.33
CA LEU A 138 -4.92 0.54 8.74
C LEU A 138 -5.82 1.67 9.23
N ASN A 139 -6.98 1.30 9.70
CA ASN A 139 -8.07 2.24 9.97
C ASN A 139 -8.08 2.64 11.44
N MET A 140 -8.32 3.94 11.69
CA MET A 140 -8.34 4.56 13.03
C MET A 140 -9.67 5.22 13.36
N ILE A 141 -10.66 5.12 12.49
CA ILE A 141 -12.03 5.61 12.72
C ILE A 141 -13.00 4.57 12.20
N GLN A 142 -13.91 4.11 13.04
CA GLN A 142 -14.93 3.16 12.65
C GLN A 142 -15.94 3.80 11.69
N SER A 143 -16.02 3.30 10.47
CA SER A 143 -17.01 3.67 9.45
C SER A 143 -18.11 2.62 9.42
N HIS A 144 -19.21 2.88 10.11
CA HIS A 144 -20.32 1.93 10.21
C HIS A 144 -20.96 1.58 8.87
N GLU A 145 -20.91 2.50 7.91
CA GLU A 145 -21.38 2.30 6.53
C GLU A 145 -20.59 1.27 5.74
N PHE A 146 -19.36 0.94 6.19
CA PHE A 146 -18.51 -0.09 5.59
C PHE A 146 -18.37 -1.34 6.48
N ASN A 147 -19.19 -1.45 7.52
CA ASN A 147 -19.20 -2.57 8.46
C ASN A 147 -17.87 -2.76 9.22
N ASP A 148 -17.16 -1.68 9.50
CA ASP A 148 -15.91 -1.72 10.25
C ASP A 148 -16.12 -2.35 11.62
N ILE A 149 -15.21 -3.26 12.01
CA ILE A 149 -15.30 -3.99 13.28
C ILE A 149 -15.05 -3.09 14.50
N ASN A 150 -14.22 -2.06 14.36
CA ASN A 150 -13.91 -1.06 15.40
C ASN A 150 -13.10 0.11 14.81
N ASP A 151 -12.67 1.04 15.64
CA ASP A 151 -11.88 2.23 15.34
C ASP A 151 -10.36 2.00 15.39
N ASN A 152 -9.89 0.76 15.40
CA ASN A 152 -8.47 0.42 15.41
C ASN A 152 -8.28 -0.99 14.81
N HIS A 153 -8.32 -1.09 13.50
CA HIS A 153 -8.26 -2.37 12.82
C HIS A 153 -7.38 -2.34 11.56
N VAL A 154 -7.07 -3.53 11.12
CA VAL A 154 -6.43 -3.80 9.84
C VAL A 154 -7.41 -4.59 9.00
N GLY A 155 -7.68 -4.14 7.79
CA GLY A 155 -8.58 -4.77 6.84
C GLY A 155 -7.89 -5.13 5.52
N VAL A 156 -8.45 -6.12 4.84
CA VAL A 156 -8.10 -6.48 3.46
C VAL A 156 -9.27 -6.10 2.57
N ASP A 157 -9.06 -5.14 1.73
CA ASP A 157 -10.07 -4.55 0.87
C ASP A 157 -9.91 -5.03 -0.56
N ILE A 158 -10.99 -5.49 -1.15
CA ILE A 158 -11.03 -5.93 -2.55
C ILE A 158 -12.13 -5.15 -3.26
N ASN A 159 -11.75 -4.13 -4.01
CA ASN A 159 -12.67 -3.25 -4.74
C ASN A 159 -13.70 -2.49 -3.87
N SER A 160 -13.62 -2.58 -2.56
CA SER A 160 -14.57 -2.04 -1.59
C SER A 160 -13.85 -1.70 -0.30
N LEU A 161 -14.38 -0.73 0.46
CA LEU A 161 -14.01 -0.46 1.85
C LEU A 161 -14.79 -1.32 2.85
N GLU A 162 -15.74 -2.14 2.38
CA GLU A 162 -16.20 -3.26 3.20
C GLU A 162 -15.16 -4.36 3.08
N SER A 163 -14.33 -4.49 4.11
CA SER A 163 -13.20 -5.41 4.11
C SER A 163 -13.64 -6.86 3.92
N ALA A 164 -12.99 -7.60 3.02
CA ALA A 164 -13.18 -9.03 2.83
C ALA A 164 -12.83 -9.83 4.10
N THR A 165 -11.88 -9.33 4.86
CA THR A 165 -11.52 -9.79 6.20
C THR A 165 -10.86 -8.66 6.97
N SER A 166 -11.11 -8.60 8.28
CA SER A 166 -10.49 -7.59 9.14
C SER A 166 -10.21 -8.16 10.53
N THR A 167 -9.29 -7.55 11.23
CA THR A 167 -8.94 -7.87 12.61
C THR A 167 -8.54 -6.61 13.37
N SER A 168 -8.79 -6.59 14.68
CA SER A 168 -8.29 -5.51 15.52
C SER A 168 -6.78 -5.39 15.42
N ALA A 169 -6.26 -4.17 15.32
CA ALA A 169 -4.83 -3.95 15.27
C ALA A 169 -4.17 -4.41 16.57
N GLY A 170 -3.11 -5.22 16.44
CA GLY A 170 -2.44 -5.78 17.60
C GLY A 170 -1.32 -6.74 17.21
N TYR A 171 -0.70 -7.32 18.23
CA TYR A 171 0.35 -8.33 18.06
C TYR A 171 0.20 -9.47 19.06
N CYS A 172 0.64 -10.65 18.68
CA CYS A 172 0.71 -11.78 19.59
C CYS A 172 2.06 -11.78 20.31
N THR A 173 2.03 -11.91 21.63
CA THR A 173 3.24 -12.12 22.42
C THR A 173 3.77 -13.53 22.22
N THR A 174 5.03 -13.77 22.52
CA THR A 174 5.65 -15.11 22.48
C THR A 174 4.96 -16.11 23.41
N SER A 175 4.24 -15.63 24.43
CA SER A 175 3.42 -16.44 25.33
C SER A 175 2.00 -16.71 24.80
N GLY A 176 1.67 -16.28 23.57
CA GLY A 176 0.37 -16.50 22.94
C GLY A 176 -0.74 -15.52 23.33
N GLY A 177 -0.43 -14.50 24.14
CA GLY A 177 -1.40 -13.46 24.49
C GLY A 177 -1.51 -12.39 23.39
N PHE A 178 -2.72 -12.03 22.97
CA PHE A 178 -2.96 -10.90 22.08
C PHE A 178 -2.86 -9.58 22.86
N LYS A 179 -2.12 -8.63 22.33
CA LYS A 179 -2.01 -7.26 22.81
C LYS A 179 -2.53 -6.31 21.75
N ASN A 180 -3.54 -5.53 22.08
CA ASN A 180 -3.95 -4.45 21.20
C ASN A 180 -2.78 -3.50 20.99
N LEU A 181 -2.45 -3.27 19.74
CA LEU A 181 -1.61 -2.16 19.34
C LEU A 181 -2.58 -1.04 19.01
N THR A 182 -2.71 -0.05 19.86
CA THR A 182 -3.29 1.21 19.39
C THR A 182 -2.38 1.67 18.28
N LEU A 183 -2.89 1.88 17.06
CA LEU A 183 -2.15 2.53 15.99
C LEU A 183 -1.82 3.92 16.51
N ILE A 184 -0.66 4.07 17.14
CA ILE A 184 -0.39 5.14 18.08
C ILE A 184 -0.28 6.45 17.35
N THR A 185 -1.07 7.41 17.80
CA THR A 185 -0.70 8.82 17.76
C THR A 185 0.58 9.02 18.56
N TYR A 186 1.73 8.89 17.92
CA TYR A 186 2.97 9.28 18.53
C TYR A 186 3.07 10.81 18.43
N GLN A 187 2.92 11.49 19.57
CA GLN A 187 3.32 12.90 19.63
C GLN A 187 4.85 12.92 19.57
N TRP A 188 5.36 13.23 18.41
CA TRP A 188 6.78 13.49 18.22
C TRP A 188 7.18 14.69 19.07
N PRO A 189 8.14 14.56 20.00
CA PRO A 189 8.61 15.70 20.76
C PRO A 189 9.19 16.73 19.78
N PRO A 190 8.89 18.03 19.94
CA PRO A 190 9.21 19.07 18.95
C PRO A 190 10.70 19.23 18.62
N ASN A 191 11.59 18.49 19.26
CA ASN A 191 13.04 18.55 19.08
C ASN A 191 13.71 17.18 18.86
N ALA A 192 12.97 16.12 18.57
CA ALA A 192 13.59 14.82 18.32
C ALA A 192 14.04 14.70 16.86
N SER A 193 15.31 14.56 16.61
CA SER A 193 15.84 14.15 15.32
C SER A 193 15.73 12.60 15.22
N LEU A 194 15.37 12.07 14.05
CA LEU A 194 15.58 10.67 13.72
C LEU A 194 17.09 10.42 13.70
N GLY A 195 17.65 10.09 14.88
CA GLY A 195 18.98 9.49 14.95
C GLY A 195 18.92 8.19 14.16
N GLY A 196 19.84 8.03 13.19
CA GLY A 196 19.83 6.94 12.24
C GLY A 196 19.64 5.58 12.89
N ILE A 197 18.72 4.83 12.30
CA ILE A 197 18.64 3.37 12.39
C ILE A 197 19.36 2.82 11.17
#